data_710a7fc452dbe49d1d601a9ff8cdc484
#
_entry.id   710a7fc452dbe49d1d601a9ff8cdc484
#
_cell.length_a   1.000
_cell.length_b   1.000
_cell.length_c   1.000
_cell.angle_alpha   90.00
_cell.angle_beta   90.00
_cell.angle_gamma   90.00
#
_symmetry.space_group_name_H-M   'P 1'
#
loop_
_entity.id
_entity.type
_entity.pdbx_description
1 polymer ?
#
loop_
_entity_poly.entity_id
_entity_poly.type
_entity_poly.pdbx_seq_one_letter_code
_entity_poly.pdbx_strand_id
1 'polypeptide(L)'
;PLEEWAVFSLCAMLTACGPSPEVETTQDAMPDMRPSQVVLEGVFEYTERGRVVQSLEAAKLERWESSESAEETPDVWHVDGGFTLYIGGTQAKHDAKLSAVRGTYDDEAGRLEAWEEVVLVNEEGGRLETEHLIWSHDSDLVRTDRPVAIHSAQGVLRGRGLNSDSRFERYEILSPTGSFDLGMDDTAAEER
;
A
#
# COMPACT_ATOMS: atom_id res chain seq x y z
N PRO A 1 66.29 56.26 55.99
CA PRO A 1 65.67 57.39 55.35
C PRO A 1 64.97 57.08 54.08
N LEU A 2 63.83 57.62 54.05
CA LEU A 2 63.24 58.28 52.90
C LEU A 2 62.69 57.41 51.75
N GLU A 3 61.39 57.34 51.70
CA GLU A 3 60.54 58.03 50.74
C GLU A 3 60.45 57.20 49.47
N GLU A 4 59.37 56.91 48.82
CA GLU A 4 58.35 57.82 48.30
C GLU A 4 57.04 57.09 47.98
N TRP A 5 56.04 57.82 48.03
CA TRP A 5 54.61 57.52 47.69
C TRP A 5 54.39 57.43 46.21
N ALA A 6 53.69 56.39 45.74
CA ALA A 6 53.02 56.45 44.47
C ALA A 6 51.59 55.82 44.59
N VAL A 7 50.65 56.73 44.71
CA VAL A 7 49.22 56.44 44.62
C VAL A 7 48.88 56.06 43.18
N PHE A 8 48.59 54.80 42.90
CA PHE A 8 47.97 54.44 41.66
C PHE A 8 46.49 54.20 41.87
N SER A 9 45.71 55.13 41.36
CA SER A 9 44.24 55.07 41.24
C SER A 9 43.87 53.98 40.25
N LEU A 10 43.42 52.87 40.79
CA LEU A 10 42.92 51.76 39.93
C LEU A 10 41.44 52.03 39.62
N CYS A 11 41.19 52.50 38.40
CA CYS A 11 39.89 52.71 37.87
C CYS A 11 39.27 51.28 37.54
N ALA A 12 38.37 50.85 38.42
CA ALA A 12 37.61 49.62 38.20
C ALA A 12 36.53 49.87 37.16
N MET A 13 36.78 49.46 35.93
CA MET A 13 35.72 49.31 34.91
C MET A 13 34.96 48.02 35.17
N LEU A 14 33.78 48.16 35.74
CA LEU A 14 32.77 47.10 35.84
C LEU A 14 32.16 46.89 34.45
N THR A 15 32.68 45.92 33.67
CA THR A 15 31.97 45.39 32.53
C THR A 15 30.87 44.47 33.03
N ALA A 16 29.64 44.99 33.04
CA ALA A 16 28.45 44.19 33.24
C ALA A 16 28.23 43.35 32.00
N CYS A 17 28.67 42.11 32.05
CA CYS A 17 28.27 41.07 31.09
C CYS A 17 26.91 40.56 31.57
N GLY A 18 25.83 41.12 31.02
CA GLY A 18 24.48 40.60 31.24
C GLY A 18 24.36 39.26 30.50
N PRO A 19 23.68 38.28 31.10
CA PRO A 19 23.38 37.04 30.36
C PRO A 19 22.47 37.44 29.21
N SER A 20 22.91 37.08 27.97
CA SER A 20 22.05 37.10 26.80
C SER A 20 20.85 36.20 27.09
N PRO A 21 19.61 36.62 26.78
CA PRO A 21 18.52 35.68 26.82
C PRO A 21 18.84 34.56 25.81
N GLU A 22 19.08 33.37 26.32
CA GLU A 22 18.97 32.15 25.52
C GLU A 22 17.53 32.14 25.02
N VAL A 23 17.37 32.49 23.74
CA VAL A 23 16.17 32.14 22.99
C VAL A 23 16.22 30.62 22.93
N GLU A 24 15.55 29.97 23.88
CA GLU A 24 15.11 28.61 23.72
C GLU A 24 14.20 28.62 22.48
N THR A 25 14.80 28.45 21.32
CA THR A 25 14.10 28.00 20.15
C THR A 25 13.68 26.57 20.47
N THR A 26 12.57 26.41 21.14
CA THR A 26 11.76 25.22 21.07
C THR A 26 11.33 25.14 19.60
N GLN A 27 12.24 24.71 18.74
CA GLN A 27 11.86 24.04 17.54
C GLN A 27 11.13 22.79 18.06
N ASP A 28 9.80 22.86 18.08
CA ASP A 28 8.98 21.70 17.93
C ASP A 28 9.45 21.09 16.60
N ALA A 29 10.48 20.26 16.69
CA ALA A 29 10.92 19.44 15.61
C ALA A 29 9.72 18.52 15.33
N MET A 30 8.93 18.90 14.32
CA MET A 30 8.00 17.97 13.73
C MET A 30 8.82 16.71 13.49
N PRO A 31 8.35 15.54 13.96
CA PRO A 31 9.07 14.30 13.74
C PRO A 31 9.40 14.23 12.25
N ASP A 32 10.66 14.02 11.93
CA ASP A 32 11.15 13.94 10.56
C ASP A 32 10.54 12.66 9.97
N MET A 33 9.33 12.79 9.42
CA MET A 33 8.56 11.69 8.85
C MET A 33 9.21 11.29 7.54
N ARG A 34 10.28 10.53 7.64
CA ARG A 34 10.94 9.91 6.49
C ARG A 34 10.70 8.40 6.53
N PRO A 35 10.51 7.77 5.37
CA PRO A 35 10.45 6.32 5.31
C PRO A 35 11.79 5.73 5.75
N SER A 36 11.76 4.65 6.53
CA SER A 36 12.95 3.90 6.94
C SER A 36 13.59 3.15 5.77
N GLN A 37 12.79 2.77 4.79
CA GLN A 37 13.23 2.11 3.58
C GLN A 37 12.48 2.66 2.36
N VAL A 38 13.19 2.81 1.25
CA VAL A 38 12.61 3.15 -0.05
C VAL A 38 13.20 2.22 -1.11
N VAL A 39 12.34 1.57 -1.86
CA VAL A 39 12.73 0.74 -3.01
C VAL A 39 12.10 1.33 -4.25
N LEU A 40 12.89 1.58 -5.28
CA LEU A 40 12.44 2.07 -6.57
C LEU A 40 12.57 0.95 -7.61
N GLU A 41 11.54 0.80 -8.45
CA GLU A 41 11.48 -0.24 -9.49
C GLU A 41 11.77 -1.64 -8.92
N GLY A 42 11.13 -1.94 -7.76
CA GLY A 42 11.36 -3.16 -7.00
C GLY A 42 10.55 -4.34 -7.50
N VAL A 43 11.15 -5.53 -7.39
CA VAL A 43 10.48 -6.82 -7.57
C VAL A 43 10.64 -7.63 -6.28
N PHE A 44 9.52 -8.04 -5.70
CA PHE A 44 9.46 -8.85 -4.49
C PHE A 44 8.83 -10.19 -4.80
N GLU A 45 9.55 -11.27 -4.53
CA GLU A 45 9.08 -12.63 -4.78
C GLU A 45 8.85 -13.38 -3.46
N TYR A 46 7.66 -13.91 -3.31
CA TYR A 46 7.35 -14.83 -2.22
C TYR A 46 7.48 -16.26 -2.71
N THR A 47 8.29 -17.05 -1.99
CA THR A 47 8.68 -18.40 -2.41
C THR A 47 8.23 -19.43 -1.39
N GLU A 48 7.45 -20.42 -1.83
CA GLU A 48 7.08 -21.59 -1.05
C GLU A 48 7.72 -22.87 -1.62
N ARG A 49 8.36 -23.64 -0.76
CA ARG A 49 9.00 -24.92 -1.14
C ARG A 49 9.89 -24.81 -2.38
N GLY A 50 10.62 -23.69 -2.49
CA GLY A 50 11.54 -23.43 -3.59
C GLY A 50 10.89 -23.03 -4.92
N ARG A 51 9.62 -22.64 -4.91
CA ARG A 51 8.91 -22.09 -6.09
C ARG A 51 8.35 -20.71 -5.75
N VAL A 52 8.49 -19.78 -6.69
CA VAL A 52 7.82 -18.49 -6.59
C VAL A 52 6.32 -18.70 -6.75
N VAL A 53 5.57 -18.30 -5.73
CA VAL A 53 4.10 -18.38 -5.72
C VAL A 53 3.45 -17.01 -5.86
N GLN A 54 4.22 -15.94 -5.68
CA GLN A 54 3.78 -14.57 -5.89
C GLN A 54 4.97 -13.70 -6.30
N SER A 55 4.72 -12.69 -7.12
CA SER A 55 5.70 -11.66 -7.47
C SER A 55 5.00 -10.30 -7.52
N LEU A 56 5.49 -9.35 -6.71
CA LEU A 56 5.04 -7.96 -6.68
C LEU A 56 6.07 -7.10 -7.40
N GLU A 57 5.65 -6.45 -8.47
CA GLU A 57 6.43 -5.41 -9.18
C GLU A 57 5.84 -4.05 -8.84
N ALA A 58 6.66 -3.10 -8.39
CA ALA A 58 6.19 -1.77 -8.01
C ALA A 58 7.19 -0.68 -8.41
N ALA A 59 6.65 0.47 -8.86
CA ALA A 59 7.48 1.62 -9.19
C ALA A 59 8.17 2.20 -7.95
N LYS A 60 7.46 2.23 -6.81
CA LYS A 60 7.99 2.73 -5.55
C LYS A 60 7.34 2.01 -4.37
N LEU A 61 8.16 1.54 -3.42
CA LEU A 61 7.73 1.04 -2.13
C LEU A 61 8.44 1.82 -1.02
N GLU A 62 7.69 2.18 0.00
CA GLU A 62 8.16 2.90 1.18
C GLU A 62 7.70 2.18 2.44
N ARG A 63 8.63 1.94 3.35
CA ARG A 63 8.35 1.42 4.68
C ARG A 63 8.52 2.53 5.69
N TRP A 64 7.54 2.72 6.54
CA TRP A 64 7.54 3.73 7.57
C TRP A 64 7.62 3.06 8.93
N GLU A 65 8.61 3.43 9.73
CA GLU A 65 8.67 2.95 11.11
C GLU A 65 7.65 3.70 11.95
N SER A 66 6.89 2.95 12.74
CA SER A 66 6.04 3.53 13.78
C SER A 66 6.94 4.23 14.80
N SER A 67 6.70 5.51 15.07
CA SER A 67 7.38 6.18 16.18
C SER A 67 6.98 5.49 17.49
N GLU A 68 7.92 5.30 18.42
CA GLU A 68 7.75 4.62 19.72
C GLU A 68 6.56 5.12 20.57
N SER A 69 5.87 6.15 20.14
CA SER A 69 4.73 6.77 20.83
C SER A 69 3.37 6.55 20.16
N ALA A 70 3.30 5.90 19.00
CA ALA A 70 2.04 5.55 18.35
C ALA A 70 1.66 4.10 18.71
N GLU A 71 0.44 3.91 19.20
CA GLU A 71 -0.17 2.59 19.35
C GLU A 71 0.07 1.80 18.06
N GLU A 72 0.59 0.59 18.18
CA GLU A 72 1.03 -0.37 17.16
C GLU A 72 0.40 -0.17 15.79
N THR A 73 0.97 0.74 14.99
CA THR A 73 0.62 0.82 13.57
C THR A 73 1.34 -0.34 12.89
N PRO A 74 0.66 -1.21 12.16
CA PRO A 74 1.31 -2.30 11.45
C PRO A 74 2.44 -1.75 10.57
N ASP A 75 3.58 -2.43 10.59
CA ASP A 75 4.74 -2.10 9.76
C ASP A 75 4.45 -2.57 8.32
N VAL A 76 3.82 -1.71 7.54
CA VAL A 76 3.36 -2.03 6.18
C VAL A 76 4.18 -1.29 5.13
N TRP A 77 4.32 -1.90 3.97
CA TRP A 77 4.84 -1.27 2.79
C TRP A 77 3.77 -0.44 2.10
N HIS A 78 4.06 0.83 1.86
CA HIS A 78 3.25 1.70 1.00
C HIS A 78 3.75 1.61 -0.43
N VAL A 79 2.84 1.35 -1.34
CA VAL A 79 3.12 1.21 -2.77
C VAL A 79 2.52 2.41 -3.50
N ASP A 80 3.32 3.10 -4.29
CA ASP A 80 2.92 4.30 -5.01
C ASP A 80 3.49 4.33 -6.44
N GLY A 81 2.81 5.04 -7.34
CA GLY A 81 3.23 5.16 -8.73
C GLY A 81 2.94 3.95 -9.61
N GLY A 82 2.10 3.04 -9.14
CA GLY A 82 1.68 1.83 -9.86
C GLY A 82 2.41 0.58 -9.41
N PHE A 83 1.64 -0.51 -9.35
CA PHE A 83 2.17 -1.84 -9.07
C PHE A 83 1.40 -2.94 -9.80
N THR A 84 2.02 -4.10 -9.88
CA THR A 84 1.40 -5.34 -10.35
C THR A 84 1.79 -6.50 -9.43
N LEU A 85 0.79 -7.21 -8.89
CA LEU A 85 0.96 -8.47 -8.18
C LEU A 85 0.60 -9.63 -9.11
N TYR A 86 1.52 -10.54 -9.34
CA TYR A 86 1.30 -11.80 -10.03
C TYR A 86 1.03 -12.90 -9.01
N ILE A 87 -0.16 -13.49 -9.07
CA ILE A 87 -0.63 -14.53 -8.15
C ILE A 87 -0.45 -15.89 -8.83
N GLY A 88 0.10 -16.87 -8.12
CA GLY A 88 0.42 -18.18 -8.65
C GLY A 88 1.74 -18.24 -9.41
N GLY A 89 2.58 -17.19 -9.35
CA GLY A 89 3.88 -17.22 -10.03
C GLY A 89 4.52 -15.86 -10.27
N THR A 90 5.02 -15.64 -11.48
CA THR A 90 5.78 -14.45 -11.89
C THR A 90 5.14 -13.79 -13.11
N GLN A 91 5.70 -12.67 -13.56
CA GLN A 91 5.29 -12.01 -14.81
C GLN A 91 5.21 -12.97 -16.00
N ALA A 92 6.15 -13.92 -16.10
CA ALA A 92 6.20 -14.87 -17.23
C ALA A 92 5.10 -15.94 -17.18
N LYS A 93 4.67 -16.32 -15.98
CA LYS A 93 3.60 -17.32 -15.78
C LYS A 93 2.95 -17.09 -14.42
N HIS A 94 1.64 -16.89 -14.42
CA HIS A 94 0.82 -16.64 -13.23
C HIS A 94 -0.61 -17.10 -13.49
N ASP A 95 -1.36 -17.34 -12.43
CA ASP A 95 -2.78 -17.73 -12.50
C ASP A 95 -3.67 -16.47 -12.59
N ALA A 96 -3.30 -15.40 -11.88
CA ALA A 96 -3.97 -14.11 -11.94
C ALA A 96 -3.00 -12.94 -11.78
N LYS A 97 -3.43 -11.77 -12.24
CA LYS A 97 -2.68 -10.51 -12.17
C LYS A 97 -3.56 -9.40 -11.61
N LEU A 98 -3.13 -8.80 -10.50
CA LEU A 98 -3.74 -7.63 -9.87
C LEU A 98 -2.86 -6.41 -10.10
N SER A 99 -3.43 -5.31 -10.60
CA SER A 99 -2.74 -4.03 -10.77
C SER A 99 -3.55 -2.88 -10.20
N ALA A 100 -2.88 -1.84 -9.70
CA ALA A 100 -3.48 -0.61 -9.20
C ALA A 100 -2.45 0.53 -9.19
N VAL A 101 -2.91 1.76 -8.92
CA VAL A 101 -2.04 2.93 -8.82
C VAL A 101 -1.36 3.00 -7.46
N ARG A 102 -2.10 2.68 -6.37
CA ARG A 102 -1.58 2.72 -5.01
C ARG A 102 -2.01 1.49 -4.22
N GLY A 103 -1.23 1.18 -3.18
CA GLY A 103 -1.54 0.07 -2.29
C GLY A 103 -0.77 0.11 -0.99
N THR A 104 -1.15 -0.78 -0.07
CA THR A 104 -0.34 -1.16 1.07
C THR A 104 -0.17 -2.66 1.07
N TYR A 105 1.01 -3.12 1.45
CA TYR A 105 1.33 -4.52 1.58
C TYR A 105 1.87 -4.81 2.98
N ASP A 106 1.14 -5.63 3.70
CA ASP A 106 1.51 -6.18 5.00
C ASP A 106 2.10 -7.57 4.74
N ASP A 107 3.41 -7.69 4.85
CA ASP A 107 4.15 -8.92 4.58
C ASP A 107 3.98 -9.96 5.70
N GLU A 108 3.71 -9.52 6.93
CA GLU A 108 3.45 -10.41 8.07
C GLU A 108 2.05 -11.02 7.99
N ALA A 109 1.04 -10.21 7.67
CA ALA A 109 -0.34 -10.67 7.52
C ALA A 109 -0.65 -11.26 6.13
N GLY A 110 0.28 -11.20 5.17
CA GLY A 110 0.07 -11.64 3.79
C GLY A 110 -1.11 -10.91 3.12
N ARG A 111 -1.26 -9.61 3.37
CA ARG A 111 -2.40 -8.82 2.94
C ARG A 111 -1.99 -7.65 2.08
N LEU A 112 -2.57 -7.57 0.89
CA LEU A 112 -2.49 -6.41 0.01
C LEU A 112 -3.83 -5.68 -0.01
N GLU A 113 -3.77 -4.36 0.12
CA GLU A 113 -4.91 -3.48 -0.09
C GLU A 113 -4.56 -2.52 -1.23
N ALA A 114 -5.41 -2.45 -2.25
CA ALA A 114 -5.18 -1.77 -3.51
C ALA A 114 -6.23 -0.68 -3.75
N TRP A 115 -5.80 0.48 -4.23
CA TRP A 115 -6.65 1.61 -4.54
C TRP A 115 -6.32 2.23 -5.89
N GLU A 116 -7.32 2.82 -6.50
CA GLU A 116 -7.28 3.55 -7.75
C GLU A 116 -6.97 2.66 -8.96
N GLU A 117 -7.89 2.63 -9.89
CA GLU A 117 -7.77 1.86 -11.13
C GLU A 117 -7.45 0.38 -10.89
N VAL A 118 -8.09 -0.22 -9.88
CA VAL A 118 -7.83 -1.61 -9.52
C VAL A 118 -8.37 -2.54 -10.58
N VAL A 119 -7.49 -3.38 -11.13
CA VAL A 119 -7.80 -4.36 -12.16
C VAL A 119 -7.25 -5.72 -11.75
N LEU A 120 -8.12 -6.73 -11.70
CA LEU A 120 -7.74 -8.14 -11.52
C LEU A 120 -8.09 -8.90 -12.80
N VAL A 121 -7.13 -9.62 -13.35
CA VAL A 121 -7.29 -10.44 -14.57
C VAL A 121 -6.85 -11.85 -14.27
N ASN A 122 -7.67 -12.85 -14.62
CA ASN A 122 -7.31 -14.26 -14.52
C ASN A 122 -6.71 -14.81 -15.83
N GLU A 123 -6.22 -16.05 -15.78
CA GLU A 123 -5.62 -16.74 -16.93
C GLU A 123 -6.61 -16.92 -18.10
N GLU A 124 -7.91 -17.05 -17.82
CA GLU A 124 -8.98 -17.19 -18.82
C GLU A 124 -9.39 -15.86 -19.48
N GLY A 125 -8.79 -14.73 -19.07
CA GLY A 125 -9.10 -13.39 -19.57
C GLY A 125 -10.32 -12.73 -18.92
N GLY A 126 -10.89 -13.32 -17.86
CA GLY A 126 -11.86 -12.67 -16.99
C GLY A 126 -11.22 -11.45 -16.32
N ARG A 127 -11.89 -10.28 -16.37
CA ARG A 127 -11.35 -9.02 -15.90
C ARG A 127 -12.33 -8.34 -14.96
N LEU A 128 -11.90 -8.09 -13.72
CA LEU A 128 -12.58 -7.27 -12.71
C LEU A 128 -11.99 -5.87 -12.71
N GLU A 129 -12.84 -4.86 -12.65
CA GLU A 129 -12.49 -3.45 -12.46
C GLU A 129 -13.21 -2.92 -11.23
N THR A 130 -12.48 -2.20 -10.35
CA THR A 130 -13.01 -1.56 -9.15
C THR A 130 -12.07 -0.43 -8.68
N GLU A 131 -12.52 0.37 -7.70
CA GLU A 131 -11.71 1.45 -7.13
C GLU A 131 -10.91 1.03 -5.88
N HIS A 132 -11.27 -0.10 -5.29
CA HIS A 132 -10.63 -0.61 -4.08
C HIS A 132 -10.78 -2.11 -4.00
N LEU A 133 -9.74 -2.80 -3.53
CA LEU A 133 -9.75 -4.25 -3.39
C LEU A 133 -8.79 -4.67 -2.26
N ILE A 134 -9.19 -5.67 -1.51
CA ILE A 134 -8.35 -6.33 -0.52
C ILE A 134 -8.10 -7.76 -0.99
N TRP A 135 -6.83 -8.13 -1.06
CA TRP A 135 -6.38 -9.49 -1.28
C TRP A 135 -5.69 -10.03 -0.03
N SER A 136 -6.00 -11.27 0.34
CA SER A 136 -5.42 -11.96 1.50
C SER A 136 -4.90 -13.31 1.07
N HIS A 137 -3.59 -13.52 1.22
CA HIS A 137 -2.91 -14.75 0.82
C HIS A 137 -3.40 -15.96 1.60
N ASP A 138 -3.38 -15.90 2.93
CA ASP A 138 -3.67 -17.03 3.82
C ASP A 138 -5.08 -17.56 3.68
N SER A 139 -6.04 -16.69 3.39
CA SER A 139 -7.45 -17.05 3.21
C SER A 139 -7.84 -17.32 1.76
N ASP A 140 -6.91 -17.15 0.81
CA ASP A 140 -7.16 -17.23 -0.64
C ASP A 140 -8.38 -16.38 -1.05
N LEU A 141 -8.48 -15.15 -0.50
CA LEU A 141 -9.66 -14.30 -0.61
C LEU A 141 -9.34 -12.95 -1.25
N VAL A 142 -10.15 -12.60 -2.25
CA VAL A 142 -10.26 -11.26 -2.83
C VAL A 142 -11.61 -10.68 -2.48
N ARG A 143 -11.66 -9.45 -1.97
CA ARG A 143 -12.91 -8.79 -1.63
C ARG A 143 -12.91 -7.30 -1.90
N THR A 144 -14.08 -6.76 -2.20
CA THR A 144 -14.34 -5.32 -2.24
C THR A 144 -15.77 -5.02 -1.83
N ASP A 145 -16.02 -3.83 -1.30
CA ASP A 145 -17.35 -3.26 -1.02
C ASP A 145 -17.74 -2.18 -2.05
N ARG A 146 -16.87 -1.93 -3.02
CA ARG A 146 -17.04 -0.89 -4.03
C ARG A 146 -17.84 -1.39 -5.24
N PRO A 147 -18.28 -0.47 -6.12
CA PRO A 147 -18.80 -0.86 -7.42
C PRO A 147 -17.80 -1.71 -8.19
N VAL A 148 -18.31 -2.74 -8.87
CA VAL A 148 -17.51 -3.67 -9.69
C VAL A 148 -18.07 -3.76 -11.09
N ALA A 149 -17.17 -3.94 -12.06
CA ALA A 149 -17.49 -4.36 -13.42
C ALA A 149 -16.65 -5.58 -13.76
N ILE A 150 -17.30 -6.67 -14.13
CA ILE A 150 -16.65 -7.92 -14.52
C ILE A 150 -16.88 -8.14 -16.03
N HIS A 151 -15.80 -8.17 -16.76
CA HIS A 151 -15.78 -8.43 -18.20
C HIS A 151 -15.39 -9.89 -18.43
N SER A 152 -16.18 -10.59 -19.22
CA SER A 152 -15.95 -11.98 -19.62
C SER A 152 -16.36 -12.19 -21.10
N ALA A 153 -16.11 -13.38 -21.62
CA ALA A 153 -16.56 -13.73 -22.97
C ALA A 153 -18.09 -13.66 -23.13
N GLN A 154 -18.84 -13.81 -22.02
CA GLN A 154 -20.30 -13.76 -22.00
C GLN A 154 -20.88 -12.35 -21.88
N GLY A 155 -20.03 -11.34 -21.63
CA GLY A 155 -20.47 -9.95 -21.50
C GLY A 155 -19.94 -9.24 -20.26
N VAL A 156 -20.63 -8.19 -19.83
CA VAL A 156 -20.23 -7.37 -18.69
C VAL A 156 -21.26 -7.49 -17.60
N LEU A 157 -20.84 -7.99 -16.45
CA LEU A 157 -21.61 -8.06 -15.23
C LEU A 157 -21.21 -6.91 -14.30
N ARG A 158 -22.20 -6.19 -13.77
CA ARG A 158 -21.96 -5.07 -12.85
C ARG A 158 -22.66 -5.29 -11.53
N GLY A 159 -22.11 -4.65 -10.48
CA GLY A 159 -22.71 -4.71 -9.16
C GLY A 159 -21.95 -3.88 -8.12
N ARG A 160 -22.25 -4.14 -6.87
CA ARG A 160 -21.55 -3.54 -5.73
C ARG A 160 -21.20 -4.62 -4.72
N GLY A 161 -19.92 -4.64 -4.34
CA GLY A 161 -19.37 -5.66 -3.46
C GLY A 161 -19.12 -6.99 -4.18
N LEU A 162 -17.97 -7.60 -3.89
CA LEU A 162 -17.55 -8.86 -4.46
C LEU A 162 -16.71 -9.64 -3.45
N ASN A 163 -16.92 -10.95 -3.42
CA ASN A 163 -16.01 -11.92 -2.84
C ASN A 163 -15.56 -12.89 -3.93
N SER A 164 -14.27 -13.23 -3.97
CA SER A 164 -13.71 -14.15 -4.94
C SER A 164 -12.54 -14.92 -4.34
N ASP A 165 -12.17 -16.05 -4.94
CA ASP A 165 -10.85 -16.62 -4.73
C ASP A 165 -9.75 -15.76 -5.39
N SER A 166 -8.49 -15.97 -5.02
CA SER A 166 -7.37 -15.13 -5.48
C SER A 166 -7.07 -15.29 -6.97
N ARG A 167 -7.47 -16.39 -7.60
CA ARG A 167 -7.33 -16.64 -9.04
C ARG A 167 -8.48 -16.07 -9.86
N PHE A 168 -9.51 -15.54 -9.19
CA PHE A 168 -10.70 -14.99 -9.84
C PHE A 168 -11.41 -16.02 -10.75
N GLU A 169 -11.40 -17.28 -10.32
CA GLU A 169 -12.12 -18.37 -11.00
C GLU A 169 -13.57 -18.47 -10.51
N ARG A 170 -13.81 -18.21 -9.24
CA ARG A 170 -15.11 -18.24 -8.58
C ARG A 170 -15.35 -16.96 -7.83
N TYR A 171 -16.46 -16.31 -8.13
CA TYR A 171 -16.80 -15.04 -7.47
C TYR A 171 -18.30 -14.92 -7.20
N GLU A 172 -18.63 -14.11 -6.22
CA GLU A 172 -19.98 -13.72 -5.84
C GLU A 172 -20.08 -12.20 -5.82
N ILE A 173 -21.05 -11.64 -6.56
CA ILE A 173 -21.39 -10.21 -6.47
C ILE A 173 -22.49 -10.04 -5.44
N LEU A 174 -22.24 -9.24 -4.40
CA LEU A 174 -23.14 -9.10 -3.26
C LEU A 174 -24.42 -8.33 -3.63
N SER A 175 -24.35 -7.37 -4.53
CA SER A 175 -25.49 -6.59 -5.03
C SER A 175 -25.36 -6.40 -6.54
N PRO A 176 -25.77 -7.37 -7.36
CA PRO A 176 -25.70 -7.27 -8.80
C PRO A 176 -26.66 -6.20 -9.33
N THR A 177 -26.25 -5.48 -10.38
CA THR A 177 -27.04 -4.45 -11.06
C THR A 177 -27.04 -4.72 -12.57
N GLY A 178 -28.20 -4.55 -13.23
CA GLY A 178 -28.38 -4.76 -14.66
C GLY A 178 -29.05 -6.10 -15.01
N SER A 179 -29.30 -6.31 -16.29
CA SER A 179 -29.81 -7.57 -16.86
C SER A 179 -28.64 -8.36 -17.43
N PHE A 180 -28.59 -9.63 -17.13
CA PHE A 180 -27.63 -10.58 -17.67
C PHE A 180 -28.39 -11.53 -18.62
N ASP A 181 -27.96 -11.62 -19.87
CA ASP A 181 -28.51 -12.59 -20.81
C ASP A 181 -27.77 -13.92 -20.62
N LEU A 182 -28.40 -14.81 -19.87
CA LEU A 182 -27.94 -16.20 -19.80
C LEU A 182 -28.43 -16.90 -21.06
N GLY A 183 -27.72 -16.77 -22.17
CA GLY A 183 -28.07 -17.50 -23.40
C GLY A 183 -28.47 -18.95 -23.10
N MET A 184 -29.74 -19.17 -22.73
CA MET A 184 -30.33 -20.50 -22.68
C MET A 184 -30.56 -20.87 -24.11
N ASP A 185 -29.76 -21.79 -24.63
CA ASP A 185 -30.09 -22.53 -25.84
C ASP A 185 -31.44 -23.22 -25.59
N ASP A 186 -32.50 -22.64 -26.13
CA ASP A 186 -33.82 -23.27 -26.26
C ASP A 186 -33.78 -24.42 -27.33
N THR A 187 -32.90 -25.42 -27.10
CA THR A 187 -32.82 -26.61 -27.96
C THR A 187 -33.49 -27.82 -27.32
N ALA A 188 -34.59 -27.63 -26.63
CA ALA A 188 -35.33 -28.75 -26.07
C ALA A 188 -36.85 -28.59 -26.16
N ALA A 189 -37.38 -28.21 -27.31
CA ALA A 189 -38.86 -28.29 -27.54
C ALA A 189 -39.20 -28.50 -29.01
N GLU A 190 -38.73 -29.58 -29.63
CA GLU A 190 -39.41 -30.13 -30.82
C GLU A 190 -39.14 -31.60 -31.00
N GLU A 191 -39.77 -32.41 -30.14
CA GLU A 191 -40.09 -33.81 -30.46
C GLU A 191 -41.41 -34.19 -29.81
N ARG A 192 -42.48 -33.90 -30.55
CA ARG A 192 -43.71 -34.66 -30.50
C ARG A 192 -44.47 -34.58 -31.83
#